data_2334d180e565f20a9f37fcb109590331
#
_entry.id   2334d180e565f20a9f37fcb109590331
#
_cell.length_a   1.000
_cell.length_b   1.000
_cell.length_c   1.000
_cell.angle_alpha   90.00
_cell.angle_beta   90.00
_cell.angle_gamma   90.00
#
_symmetry.space_group_name_H-M   'P 1'
#
loop_
_entity.id
_entity.type
_entity.pdbx_description
1 polymer ?
#
loop_
_entity_poly.entity_id
_entity_poly.type
_entity_poly.pdbx_seq_one_letter_code
_entity_poly.pdbx_strand_id
1 'polypeptide(L)'
;MGVRGRLFRILALCATLLGGCATLLGGCATPPGQPVDRIDARVLSAQSDNAFTSIQAAIDAAPDGKPWTIFIGPGVFEERVIINKPGIRLVGSGKRNTTIAYARYAGEPVAPGSEETWGTFRTAVVEVLAPDVSLFDLTIENTYDYPADDKLPKGHPDKIRGTQAVALKIAEQADRTVLQRVTLLGYQDTLYAQSGRTYVLDSEIAGHVDFIFGAGNMLFEYTDVISRPRAHPMTFTGYVTAPSTLIEQEYGFTFLNCRLLREIGVPDNSVPLGRPWHPTTTFDDGRYANPNAIGKSTFINTFMDGHIAQVGWSSMGGTAKDGSRKRFMPLTDARFSEFGSYGPGAHSNTDRPQISMADLPLYTKEKALNDWTPTTLSRQAHRLLIQ
;
A
#
# COMPACT_ATOMS: atom_id res chain seq x y z
N MET A 1 24.41 -53.26 76.55
CA MET A 1 23.10 -53.93 76.51
C MET A 1 22.37 -53.40 75.30
N GLY A 2 22.34 -54.11 74.22
CA GLY A 2 21.45 -55.22 73.90
C GLY A 2 20.23 -54.59 73.20
N VAL A 3 19.68 -54.93 72.10
CA VAL A 3 19.60 -56.11 71.24
C VAL A 3 18.98 -55.68 69.94
N ARG A 4 19.50 -56.10 68.85
CA ARG A 4 18.98 -56.71 67.62
C ARG A 4 17.50 -56.51 67.22
N GLY A 5 17.31 -56.24 65.91
CA GLY A 5 16.12 -56.65 65.19
C GLY A 5 16.08 -56.15 63.74
N ARG A 6 16.45 -56.96 62.85
CA ARG A 6 16.32 -57.36 61.45
C ARG A 6 15.10 -56.81 60.66
N LEU A 7 15.42 -56.33 59.46
CA LEU A 7 14.96 -56.77 58.11
C LEU A 7 13.48 -56.64 57.75
N PHE A 8 13.17 -55.89 56.72
CA PHE A 8 12.73 -56.44 55.41
C PHE A 8 12.72 -55.34 54.32
N ARG A 9 13.13 -55.73 53.17
CA ARG A 9 13.20 -54.99 51.89
C ARG A 9 11.82 -54.73 51.33
N ILE A 10 11.57 -53.59 50.70
CA ILE A 10 10.84 -53.47 49.45
C ILE A 10 11.43 -52.31 48.65
N LEU A 11 11.97 -52.64 47.47
CA LEU A 11 12.32 -51.70 46.39
C LEU A 11 11.03 -51.10 45.84
N ALA A 12 10.97 -49.78 45.76
CA ALA A 12 10.07 -49.07 44.84
C ALA A 12 10.89 -48.06 44.05
N LEU A 13 11.06 -48.39 42.78
CA LEU A 13 11.69 -47.55 41.76
C LEU A 13 10.74 -46.39 41.43
N CYS A 14 11.07 -45.19 41.83
CA CYS A 14 10.44 -43.99 41.27
C CYS A 14 11.41 -43.32 40.29
N ALA A 15 11.18 -43.57 39.03
CA ALA A 15 11.83 -42.83 37.95
C ALA A 15 11.22 -41.43 37.86
N THR A 16 11.93 -40.42 38.28
CA THR A 16 11.63 -39.02 38.03
C THR A 16 12.01 -38.64 36.59
N LEU A 17 11.02 -38.62 35.72
CA LEU A 17 11.10 -38.01 34.40
C LEU A 17 11.17 -36.48 34.56
N LEU A 18 12.38 -35.92 34.49
CA LEU A 18 12.60 -34.51 34.22
C LEU A 18 12.27 -34.25 32.73
N GLY A 19 11.01 -33.93 32.45
CA GLY A 19 10.59 -33.42 31.17
C GLY A 19 11.12 -31.99 31.01
N GLY A 20 12.24 -31.83 30.34
CA GLY A 20 12.70 -30.53 29.87
C GLY A 20 11.71 -29.98 28.83
N CYS A 21 10.98 -28.95 29.22
CA CYS A 21 10.17 -28.16 28.30
C CYS A 21 11.15 -27.30 27.45
N ALA A 22 11.65 -27.86 26.37
CA ALA A 22 12.32 -27.08 25.32
C ALA A 22 11.21 -26.29 24.61
N THR A 23 11.02 -25.03 24.97
CA THR A 23 10.29 -24.07 24.16
C THR A 23 11.04 -23.89 22.85
N LEU A 24 10.67 -24.65 21.86
CA LEU A 24 10.99 -24.39 20.46
C LEU A 24 10.31 -23.05 20.11
N LEU A 25 11.07 -21.98 20.14
CA LEU A 25 10.79 -20.76 19.39
C LEU A 25 10.96 -21.12 17.90
N GLY A 26 10.04 -21.93 17.39
CA GLY A 26 9.85 -22.10 15.97
C GLY A 26 9.24 -20.83 15.44
N GLY A 27 10.03 -19.99 14.76
CA GLY A 27 9.46 -18.96 13.91
C GLY A 27 8.45 -19.64 13.01
N CYS A 28 7.16 -19.29 13.13
CA CYS A 28 6.13 -19.73 12.21
C CYS A 28 6.47 -19.11 10.85
N ALA A 29 7.19 -19.85 10.01
CA ALA A 29 7.26 -19.53 8.60
C ALA A 29 5.82 -19.52 8.09
N THR A 30 5.36 -18.37 7.64
CA THR A 30 4.05 -18.24 6.99
C THR A 30 4.03 -19.21 5.81
N PRO A 31 3.05 -20.11 5.70
CA PRO A 31 3.01 -21.06 4.58
C PRO A 31 3.00 -20.30 3.25
N PRO A 32 3.69 -20.79 2.21
CA PRO A 32 3.65 -20.15 0.90
C PRO A 32 2.20 -20.04 0.46
N GLY A 33 1.85 -18.87 -0.12
CA GLY A 33 0.50 -18.61 -0.58
C GLY A 33 0.03 -19.70 -1.55
N GLN A 34 -1.23 -20.11 -1.44
CA GLN A 34 -1.81 -21.15 -2.30
C GLN A 34 -1.80 -20.70 -3.78
N PRO A 35 -1.48 -21.59 -4.73
CA PRO A 35 -1.48 -21.24 -6.15
C PRO A 35 -2.86 -20.76 -6.63
N VAL A 36 -2.86 -19.90 -7.64
CA VAL A 36 -4.08 -19.47 -8.35
C VAL A 36 -4.25 -20.41 -9.53
N ASP A 37 -5.03 -21.46 -9.36
CA ASP A 37 -5.15 -22.58 -10.30
C ASP A 37 -6.57 -22.78 -10.85
N ARG A 38 -7.57 -22.08 -10.32
CA ARG A 38 -8.97 -22.17 -10.77
C ARG A 38 -9.72 -20.86 -10.58
N ILE A 39 -10.82 -20.72 -11.32
CA ILE A 39 -11.83 -19.67 -11.12
C ILE A 39 -13.01 -20.29 -10.35
N ASP A 40 -13.37 -19.65 -9.25
CA ASP A 40 -14.51 -20.06 -8.41
C ASP A 40 -15.79 -19.28 -8.75
N ALA A 41 -15.65 -18.03 -9.19
CA ALA A 41 -16.76 -17.19 -9.65
C ALA A 41 -16.34 -16.30 -10.84
N ARG A 42 -17.32 -15.89 -11.65
CA ARG A 42 -17.12 -14.98 -12.77
C ARG A 42 -17.99 -13.74 -12.61
N VAL A 43 -17.44 -12.59 -12.98
CA VAL A 43 -18.16 -11.32 -13.08
C VAL A 43 -18.05 -10.84 -14.51
N LEU A 44 -19.19 -10.56 -15.14
CA LEU A 44 -19.28 -10.09 -16.52
C LEU A 44 -20.10 -8.80 -16.59
N SER A 45 -19.78 -7.93 -17.54
CA SER A 45 -20.52 -6.67 -17.75
C SER A 45 -21.93 -6.86 -18.31
N ALA A 46 -22.23 -8.04 -18.85
CA ALA A 46 -23.56 -8.42 -19.31
C ALA A 46 -24.09 -9.61 -18.51
N GLN A 47 -25.41 -9.67 -18.33
CA GLN A 47 -26.07 -10.76 -17.62
C GLN A 47 -25.82 -12.10 -18.30
N SER A 48 -25.49 -13.12 -17.50
CA SER A 48 -25.25 -14.49 -17.93
C SER A 48 -25.68 -15.45 -16.81
N ASP A 49 -26.19 -16.64 -17.17
CA ASP A 49 -26.78 -17.60 -16.22
C ASP A 49 -25.79 -18.10 -15.14
N ASN A 50 -24.47 -17.97 -15.39
CA ASN A 50 -23.44 -18.48 -14.48
C ASN A 50 -22.43 -17.39 -14.08
N ALA A 51 -22.79 -16.12 -14.12
CA ALA A 51 -21.91 -15.03 -13.75
C ALA A 51 -22.66 -13.95 -12.95
N PHE A 52 -21.91 -13.30 -12.06
CA PHE A 52 -22.35 -12.07 -11.40
C PHE A 52 -22.21 -10.89 -12.35
N THR A 53 -22.98 -9.85 -12.11
CA THR A 53 -22.83 -8.53 -12.77
C THR A 53 -22.18 -7.49 -11.85
N SER A 54 -21.98 -7.81 -10.57
CA SER A 54 -21.31 -6.98 -9.57
C SER A 54 -20.14 -7.75 -8.94
N ILE A 55 -19.01 -7.09 -8.81
CA ILE A 55 -17.82 -7.61 -8.14
C ILE A 55 -18.11 -7.80 -6.65
N GLN A 56 -18.78 -6.82 -6.03
CA GLN A 56 -19.17 -6.92 -4.62
C GLN A 56 -20.05 -8.16 -4.36
N ALA A 57 -21.04 -8.40 -5.20
CA ALA A 57 -21.91 -9.57 -5.06
C ALA A 57 -21.13 -10.90 -5.16
N ALA A 58 -20.12 -10.98 -6.04
CA ALA A 58 -19.26 -12.15 -6.14
C ALA A 58 -18.37 -12.35 -4.91
N ILE A 59 -17.89 -11.27 -4.29
CA ILE A 59 -17.14 -11.29 -3.02
C ILE A 59 -18.05 -11.74 -1.88
N ASP A 60 -19.26 -11.20 -1.81
CA ASP A 60 -20.23 -11.53 -0.75
C ASP A 60 -20.65 -13.00 -0.80
N ALA A 61 -20.73 -13.59 -2.00
CA ALA A 61 -21.00 -15.01 -2.21
C ALA A 61 -19.83 -15.95 -1.89
N ALA A 62 -18.61 -15.43 -1.70
CA ALA A 62 -17.45 -16.25 -1.35
C ALA A 62 -17.65 -16.95 0.01
N PRO A 63 -17.32 -18.23 0.14
CA PRO A 63 -17.40 -18.95 1.42
C PRO A 63 -16.35 -18.44 2.40
N ASP A 64 -16.69 -18.45 3.68
CA ASP A 64 -15.75 -18.05 4.73
C ASP A 64 -14.59 -19.05 4.87
N GLY A 65 -13.40 -18.52 5.17
CA GLY A 65 -12.22 -19.31 5.54
C GLY A 65 -11.57 -20.10 4.41
N LYS A 66 -11.90 -19.83 3.15
CA LYS A 66 -11.27 -20.47 1.98
C LYS A 66 -10.84 -19.43 0.96
N PRO A 67 -9.68 -19.60 0.31
CA PRO A 67 -9.32 -18.78 -0.83
C PRO A 67 -10.39 -18.88 -1.92
N TRP A 68 -10.74 -17.72 -2.49
CA TRP A 68 -11.78 -17.63 -3.52
C TRP A 68 -11.32 -16.75 -4.67
N THR A 69 -11.27 -17.32 -5.87
CA THR A 69 -10.77 -16.63 -7.06
C THR A 69 -11.93 -16.19 -7.93
N ILE A 70 -12.05 -14.90 -8.14
CA ILE A 70 -13.08 -14.24 -8.93
C ILE A 70 -12.45 -13.71 -10.21
N PHE A 71 -12.84 -14.24 -11.35
CA PHE A 71 -12.49 -13.68 -12.65
C PHE A 71 -13.42 -12.54 -12.99
N ILE A 72 -12.85 -11.40 -13.40
CA ILE A 72 -13.59 -10.23 -13.86
C ILE A 72 -13.33 -10.08 -15.35
N GLY A 73 -14.39 -10.22 -16.14
CA GLY A 73 -14.34 -10.10 -17.58
C GLY A 73 -13.95 -8.69 -18.07
N PRO A 74 -13.82 -8.50 -19.38
CA PRO A 74 -13.56 -7.17 -19.93
C PRO A 74 -14.74 -6.23 -19.71
N GLY A 75 -14.45 -4.96 -19.41
CA GLY A 75 -15.43 -3.91 -19.18
C GLY A 75 -15.01 -2.91 -18.10
N VAL A 76 -15.84 -1.89 -17.94
CA VAL A 76 -15.77 -0.93 -16.83
C VAL A 76 -16.88 -1.26 -15.84
N PHE A 77 -16.49 -1.54 -14.61
CA PHE A 77 -17.39 -1.83 -13.50
C PHE A 77 -17.47 -0.61 -12.59
N GLU A 78 -18.58 0.11 -12.69
CA GLU A 78 -18.80 1.36 -11.92
C GLU A 78 -19.36 1.03 -10.54
N GLU A 79 -18.48 0.55 -9.65
CA GLU A 79 -18.86 0.22 -8.28
C GLU A 79 -17.71 0.46 -7.29
N ARG A 80 -18.07 0.70 -6.02
CA ARG A 80 -17.13 0.62 -4.90
C ARG A 80 -17.08 -0.81 -4.40
N VAL A 81 -15.87 -1.30 -4.19
CA VAL A 81 -15.64 -2.69 -3.80
C VAL A 81 -14.97 -2.75 -2.43
N ILE A 82 -15.57 -3.50 -1.50
CA ILE A 82 -15.05 -3.74 -0.15
C ILE A 82 -14.68 -5.22 -0.04
N ILE A 83 -13.39 -5.49 0.15
CA ILE A 83 -12.86 -6.85 0.30
C ILE A 83 -12.64 -7.11 1.80
N ASN A 84 -13.66 -7.65 2.45
CA ASN A 84 -13.68 -7.94 3.90
C ASN A 84 -13.50 -9.42 4.24
N LYS A 85 -13.26 -10.29 3.24
CA LYS A 85 -13.02 -11.71 3.42
C LYS A 85 -11.57 -12.07 3.10
N PRO A 86 -10.88 -12.85 3.95
CA PRO A 86 -9.51 -13.28 3.70
C PRO A 86 -9.41 -14.20 2.46
N GLY A 87 -8.29 -14.12 1.75
CA GLY A 87 -7.99 -15.00 0.64
C GLY A 87 -8.75 -14.71 -0.65
N ILE A 88 -9.45 -13.58 -0.77
CA ILE A 88 -10.06 -13.16 -2.03
C ILE A 88 -8.98 -12.84 -3.07
N ARG A 89 -9.17 -13.35 -4.28
CA ARG A 89 -8.32 -13.12 -5.44
C ARG A 89 -9.15 -12.59 -6.58
N LEU A 90 -8.93 -11.34 -6.99
CA LEU A 90 -9.55 -10.75 -8.16
C LEU A 90 -8.60 -10.87 -9.35
N VAL A 91 -9.05 -11.48 -10.43
CA VAL A 91 -8.29 -11.70 -11.66
C VAL A 91 -9.02 -11.04 -12.82
N GLY A 92 -8.50 -9.93 -13.32
CA GLY A 92 -9.04 -9.24 -14.50
C GLY A 92 -8.59 -9.90 -15.82
N SER A 93 -9.19 -9.46 -16.91
CA SER A 93 -8.83 -9.86 -18.29
C SER A 93 -7.56 -9.18 -18.82
N GLY A 94 -6.92 -8.36 -18.01
CA GLY A 94 -5.77 -7.52 -18.34
C GLY A 94 -6.01 -6.08 -17.92
N LYS A 95 -4.94 -5.37 -17.53
CA LYS A 95 -5.04 -3.99 -17.02
C LYS A 95 -5.63 -2.96 -18.01
N ARG A 96 -5.70 -3.27 -19.31
CA ARG A 96 -6.38 -2.44 -20.32
C ARG A 96 -7.81 -2.87 -20.63
N ASN A 97 -8.22 -4.02 -20.12
CA ASN A 97 -9.49 -4.65 -20.48
C ASN A 97 -10.50 -4.64 -19.34
N THR A 98 -10.02 -4.70 -18.08
CA THR A 98 -10.88 -4.72 -16.89
C THR A 98 -10.57 -3.51 -16.04
N THR A 99 -11.57 -2.65 -15.79
CA THR A 99 -11.47 -1.47 -14.95
C THR A 99 -12.55 -1.49 -13.88
N ILE A 100 -12.15 -1.29 -12.61
CA ILE A 100 -13.07 -0.97 -11.50
C ILE A 100 -12.99 0.54 -11.31
N ALA A 101 -14.08 1.25 -11.47
CA ALA A 101 -14.11 2.70 -11.48
C ALA A 101 -15.19 3.27 -10.57
N TYR A 102 -14.88 4.36 -9.89
CA TYR A 102 -15.88 5.11 -9.13
C TYR A 102 -15.37 6.53 -8.89
N ALA A 103 -16.27 7.53 -8.96
CA ALA A 103 -15.93 8.91 -8.64
C ALA A 103 -16.27 9.22 -7.17
N ARG A 104 -15.26 9.56 -6.37
CA ARG A 104 -15.45 10.08 -5.00
C ARG A 104 -14.25 10.89 -4.55
N TYR A 105 -14.49 12.03 -3.88
CA TYR A 105 -13.44 12.89 -3.34
C TYR A 105 -13.73 13.30 -1.90
N ALA A 106 -12.70 13.73 -1.18
CA ALA A 106 -12.78 13.97 0.26
C ALA A 106 -13.76 15.06 0.66
N GLY A 107 -13.85 16.13 -0.12
CA GLY A 107 -14.75 17.25 0.13
C GLY A 107 -16.19 17.04 -0.34
N GLU A 108 -16.51 15.90 -0.94
CA GLU A 108 -17.87 15.56 -1.38
C GLU A 108 -18.78 15.34 -0.16
N PRO A 109 -19.96 16.02 -0.10
CA PRO A 109 -20.94 15.78 0.94
C PRO A 109 -21.40 14.32 1.00
N VAL A 110 -21.57 13.76 2.20
CA VAL A 110 -22.05 12.36 2.37
C VAL A 110 -23.50 12.16 1.90
N ALA A 111 -24.28 13.24 1.84
CA ALA A 111 -25.63 13.30 1.30
C ALA A 111 -25.91 14.72 0.80
N PRO A 112 -26.86 14.92 -0.13
CA PRO A 112 -27.28 16.25 -0.58
C PRO A 112 -27.66 17.17 0.59
N GLY A 113 -26.97 18.33 0.69
CA GLY A 113 -27.18 19.32 1.77
C GLY A 113 -26.48 19.00 3.10
N SER A 114 -25.71 17.92 3.19
CA SER A 114 -24.92 17.61 4.39
C SER A 114 -23.70 18.51 4.49
N GLU A 115 -23.38 18.99 5.68
CA GLU A 115 -22.10 19.62 5.99
C GLU A 115 -20.98 18.59 6.22
N GLU A 116 -21.33 17.34 6.56
CA GLU A 116 -20.39 16.24 6.66
C GLU A 116 -19.90 15.83 5.27
N THR A 117 -18.58 15.66 5.12
CA THR A 117 -17.94 15.20 3.90
C THR A 117 -17.36 13.79 4.06
N TRP A 118 -17.10 13.13 2.94
CA TRP A 118 -16.51 11.77 2.97
C TRP A 118 -15.14 11.75 3.68
N GLY A 119 -14.34 12.80 3.51
CA GLY A 119 -12.95 12.80 3.97
C GLY A 119 -12.10 11.77 3.22
N THR A 120 -10.79 11.97 3.19
CA THR A 120 -9.84 11.17 2.36
C THR A 120 -10.02 9.66 2.51
N PHE A 121 -10.10 9.18 3.74
CA PHE A 121 -10.00 7.74 4.05
C PHE A 121 -11.25 6.93 3.68
N ARG A 122 -12.34 7.58 3.31
CA ARG A 122 -13.61 6.96 2.88
C ARG A 122 -13.86 7.07 1.38
N THR A 123 -12.90 7.59 0.60
CA THR A 123 -13.06 7.82 -0.84
C THR A 123 -12.65 6.64 -1.72
N ALA A 124 -12.04 5.61 -1.16
CA ALA A 124 -11.48 4.50 -1.93
C ALA A 124 -12.50 3.81 -2.83
N VAL A 125 -12.08 3.54 -4.07
CA VAL A 125 -12.83 2.73 -5.03
C VAL A 125 -12.79 1.26 -4.62
N VAL A 126 -11.60 0.75 -4.33
CA VAL A 126 -11.43 -0.58 -3.74
C VAL A 126 -10.81 -0.43 -2.35
N GLU A 127 -11.42 -1.07 -1.36
CA GLU A 127 -10.94 -1.09 0.01
C GLU A 127 -10.67 -2.53 0.44
N VAL A 128 -9.41 -2.84 0.79
CA VAL A 128 -8.99 -4.14 1.30
C VAL A 128 -8.99 -4.08 2.83
N LEU A 129 -9.89 -4.85 3.46
CA LEU A 129 -10.07 -4.92 4.91
C LEU A 129 -9.59 -6.25 5.52
N ALA A 130 -9.20 -7.22 4.70
CA ALA A 130 -8.87 -8.57 5.13
C ALA A 130 -7.46 -8.98 4.66
N PRO A 131 -6.79 -9.92 5.34
CA PRO A 131 -5.48 -10.42 4.92
C PRO A 131 -5.56 -11.36 3.71
N ASP A 132 -4.39 -11.62 3.10
CA ASP A 132 -4.19 -12.60 2.01
C ASP A 132 -4.98 -12.29 0.73
N VAL A 133 -5.22 -11.01 0.45
CA VAL A 133 -5.92 -10.55 -0.76
C VAL A 133 -4.94 -10.38 -1.92
N SER A 134 -5.36 -10.79 -3.12
CA SER A 134 -4.55 -10.61 -4.34
C SER A 134 -5.37 -10.01 -5.47
N LEU A 135 -4.80 -9.02 -6.15
CA LEU A 135 -5.36 -8.35 -7.31
C LEU A 135 -4.42 -8.55 -8.50
N PHE A 136 -4.95 -9.06 -9.61
CA PHE A 136 -4.19 -9.42 -10.79
C PHE A 136 -4.83 -8.84 -12.06
N ASP A 137 -4.02 -8.29 -12.95
CA ASP A 137 -4.37 -7.98 -14.34
C ASP A 137 -5.63 -7.09 -14.49
N LEU A 138 -5.74 -6.02 -13.70
CA LEU A 138 -6.87 -5.07 -13.74
C LEU A 138 -6.45 -3.63 -13.48
N THR A 139 -7.34 -2.68 -13.74
CA THR A 139 -7.20 -1.28 -13.40
C THR A 139 -8.20 -0.91 -12.30
N ILE A 140 -7.77 -0.09 -11.36
CA ILE A 140 -8.62 0.57 -10.36
C ILE A 140 -8.46 2.08 -10.55
N GLU A 141 -9.55 2.78 -10.79
CA GLU A 141 -9.55 4.20 -11.09
C GLU A 141 -10.53 4.98 -10.21
N ASN A 142 -10.03 6.00 -9.51
CA ASN A 142 -10.91 7.01 -8.97
C ASN A 142 -11.14 8.07 -10.05
N THR A 143 -12.35 8.08 -10.61
CA THR A 143 -12.73 8.89 -11.76
C THR A 143 -13.19 10.32 -11.40
N TYR A 144 -12.92 10.80 -10.18
CA TYR A 144 -13.12 12.20 -9.84
C TYR A 144 -12.35 13.11 -10.82
N ASP A 145 -13.07 14.03 -11.46
CA ASP A 145 -12.49 14.93 -12.49
C ASP A 145 -11.66 16.05 -11.84
N TYR A 146 -10.51 15.65 -11.26
CA TYR A 146 -9.55 16.60 -10.72
C TYR A 146 -9.06 17.62 -11.74
N PRO A 147 -8.76 17.29 -13.01
CA PRO A 147 -8.33 18.27 -14.02
C PRO A 147 -9.33 19.38 -14.29
N ALA A 148 -10.63 19.10 -14.25
CA ALA A 148 -11.63 20.15 -14.41
C ALA A 148 -11.63 21.11 -13.22
N ASP A 149 -11.57 20.58 -11.99
CA ASP A 149 -11.45 21.41 -10.79
C ASP A 149 -10.14 22.19 -10.75
N ASP A 150 -9.01 21.56 -11.10
CA ASP A 150 -7.68 22.19 -11.02
C ASP A 150 -7.55 23.41 -11.95
N LYS A 151 -8.24 23.43 -13.09
CA LYS A 151 -8.28 24.57 -14.01
C LYS A 151 -9.00 25.78 -13.44
N LEU A 152 -9.89 25.62 -12.48
CA LEU A 152 -10.60 26.73 -11.85
C LEU A 152 -9.60 27.61 -11.06
N PRO A 153 -9.72 28.94 -11.15
CA PRO A 153 -8.86 29.85 -10.41
C PRO A 153 -9.09 29.73 -8.89
N LYS A 154 -8.06 30.05 -8.13
CA LYS A 154 -8.16 30.11 -6.66
C LYS A 154 -9.28 31.09 -6.24
N GLY A 155 -10.21 30.62 -5.42
CA GLY A 155 -11.36 31.41 -4.95
C GLY A 155 -12.59 31.35 -5.86
N HIS A 156 -12.53 30.61 -6.95
CA HIS A 156 -13.75 30.33 -7.75
C HIS A 156 -14.82 29.65 -6.89
N PRO A 157 -16.11 30.02 -6.96
CA PRO A 157 -17.15 29.47 -6.10
C PRO A 157 -17.31 27.95 -6.24
N ASP A 158 -17.10 27.41 -7.45
CA ASP A 158 -17.20 25.96 -7.71
C ASP A 158 -15.89 25.22 -7.43
N LYS A 159 -14.81 25.91 -7.02
CA LYS A 159 -13.54 25.27 -6.66
C LYS A 159 -13.71 24.39 -5.44
N ILE A 160 -13.46 23.11 -5.62
CA ILE A 160 -13.64 22.09 -4.58
C ILE A 160 -12.55 22.22 -3.51
N ARG A 161 -12.95 22.05 -2.26
CA ARG A 161 -12.05 21.83 -1.12
C ARG A 161 -12.01 20.37 -0.78
N GLY A 162 -10.80 19.82 -0.53
CA GLY A 162 -10.66 18.39 -0.24
C GLY A 162 -10.72 17.54 -1.50
N THR A 163 -9.75 17.71 -2.39
CA THR A 163 -9.64 17.03 -3.69
C THR A 163 -8.94 15.66 -3.62
N GLN A 164 -8.66 15.15 -2.41
CA GLN A 164 -8.10 13.82 -2.20
C GLN A 164 -9.11 12.76 -2.68
N ALA A 165 -8.62 11.78 -3.45
CA ALA A 165 -9.48 10.80 -4.12
C ALA A 165 -8.74 9.47 -4.28
N VAL A 166 -8.92 8.57 -3.32
CA VAL A 166 -8.22 7.29 -3.22
C VAL A 166 -8.76 6.30 -4.26
N ALA A 167 -7.89 5.68 -5.04
CA ALA A 167 -8.26 4.55 -5.89
C ALA A 167 -8.24 3.24 -5.08
N LEU A 168 -7.15 2.95 -4.37
CA LEU A 168 -7.01 1.74 -3.55
C LEU A 168 -6.60 2.07 -2.12
N LYS A 169 -7.32 1.51 -1.16
CA LYS A 169 -6.95 1.52 0.26
C LYS A 169 -6.62 0.12 0.75
N ILE A 170 -5.46 -0.03 1.37
CA ILE A 170 -5.05 -1.18 2.16
C ILE A 170 -5.24 -0.79 3.63
N ALA A 171 -6.26 -1.33 4.28
CA ALA A 171 -6.68 -0.91 5.62
C ALA A 171 -5.83 -1.58 6.73
N GLU A 172 -6.11 -1.22 7.98
CA GLU A 172 -5.34 -1.65 9.15
C GLU A 172 -5.29 -3.18 9.32
N GLN A 173 -6.39 -3.86 9.00
CA GLN A 173 -6.50 -5.32 9.15
C GLN A 173 -5.92 -6.10 7.97
N ALA A 174 -5.62 -5.41 6.87
CA ALA A 174 -5.06 -6.04 5.68
C ALA A 174 -3.56 -6.29 5.87
N ASP A 175 -3.16 -7.53 5.73
CA ASP A 175 -1.76 -7.96 5.66
C ASP A 175 -1.60 -8.96 4.53
N ARG A 176 -0.42 -9.01 3.92
CA ARG A 176 -0.10 -9.90 2.81
C ARG A 176 -0.97 -9.67 1.57
N THR A 177 -1.10 -8.40 1.18
CA THR A 177 -1.79 -8.02 -0.06
C THR A 177 -0.83 -8.09 -1.26
N VAL A 178 -1.29 -8.65 -2.37
CA VAL A 178 -0.53 -8.73 -3.63
C VAL A 178 -1.23 -7.91 -4.71
N LEU A 179 -0.49 -7.00 -5.34
CA LEU A 179 -0.88 -6.29 -6.56
C LEU A 179 0.08 -6.71 -7.68
N GLN A 180 -0.39 -7.40 -8.69
CA GLN A 180 0.48 -7.80 -9.80
C GLN A 180 -0.16 -7.48 -11.15
N ARG A 181 0.53 -6.70 -11.97
CA ARG A 181 0.02 -6.16 -13.24
C ARG A 181 -1.29 -5.39 -13.05
N VAL A 182 -1.32 -4.59 -11.97
CA VAL A 182 -2.43 -3.71 -11.63
C VAL A 182 -2.06 -2.28 -12.00
N THR A 183 -3.00 -1.54 -12.56
CA THR A 183 -2.88 -0.09 -12.75
C THR A 183 -3.77 0.63 -11.74
N LEU A 184 -3.20 1.55 -10.97
CA LEU A 184 -3.93 2.45 -10.09
C LEU A 184 -3.93 3.86 -10.69
N LEU A 185 -5.12 4.37 -10.97
CA LEU A 185 -5.30 5.71 -11.55
C LEU A 185 -6.02 6.65 -10.59
N GLY A 186 -5.43 7.79 -10.36
CA GLY A 186 -5.97 8.86 -9.55
C GLY A 186 -5.17 10.14 -9.73
N TYR A 187 -5.31 11.05 -8.80
CA TYR A 187 -4.57 12.30 -8.75
C TYR A 187 -3.93 12.49 -7.36
N GLN A 188 -4.57 13.24 -6.45
CA GLN A 188 -4.09 13.35 -5.09
C GLN A 188 -4.52 12.12 -4.28
N ASP A 189 -3.56 11.52 -3.54
CA ASP A 189 -3.82 10.42 -2.60
C ASP A 189 -4.29 9.10 -3.29
N THR A 190 -3.71 8.71 -4.43
CA THR A 190 -4.19 7.55 -5.23
C THR A 190 -4.13 6.22 -4.49
N LEU A 191 -3.02 5.90 -3.81
CA LEU A 191 -2.81 4.64 -3.06
C LEU A 191 -2.58 4.94 -1.59
N TYR A 192 -3.53 4.52 -0.76
CA TYR A 192 -3.44 4.60 0.70
C TYR A 192 -3.10 3.24 1.32
N ALA A 193 -1.88 3.08 1.82
CA ALA A 193 -1.43 1.93 2.58
C ALA A 193 -1.45 2.26 4.08
N GLN A 194 -2.54 1.95 4.78
CA GLN A 194 -2.67 2.28 6.18
C GLN A 194 -1.74 1.43 7.05
N SER A 195 -1.63 0.13 6.76
CA SER A 195 -0.87 -0.84 7.55
C SER A 195 -0.56 -2.10 6.72
N GLY A 196 0.07 -3.09 7.35
CA GLY A 196 0.31 -4.42 6.78
C GLY A 196 1.39 -4.46 5.70
N ARG A 197 1.68 -5.69 5.23
CA ARG A 197 2.65 -5.95 4.16
C ARG A 197 1.93 -6.02 2.82
N THR A 198 2.46 -5.31 1.84
CA THR A 198 1.94 -5.34 0.47
C THR A 198 3.08 -5.52 -0.53
N TYR A 199 2.91 -6.43 -1.47
CA TYR A 199 3.81 -6.63 -2.58
C TYR A 199 3.19 -6.14 -3.89
N VAL A 200 3.87 -5.23 -4.57
CA VAL A 200 3.44 -4.62 -5.83
C VAL A 200 4.44 -5.00 -6.92
N LEU A 201 4.00 -5.75 -7.93
CA LEU A 201 4.85 -6.30 -8.99
C LEU A 201 4.33 -5.94 -10.38
N ASP A 202 5.23 -5.51 -11.29
CA ASP A 202 4.94 -5.27 -12.73
C ASP A 202 3.67 -4.41 -12.92
N SER A 203 3.51 -3.36 -12.11
CA SER A 203 2.29 -2.56 -11.97
C SER A 203 2.51 -1.11 -12.37
N GLU A 204 1.45 -0.32 -12.40
CA GLU A 204 1.49 1.12 -12.70
C GLU A 204 0.70 1.89 -11.63
N ILE A 205 1.25 3.00 -11.13
CA ILE A 205 0.57 3.87 -10.17
C ILE A 205 0.72 5.30 -10.64
N ALA A 206 -0.40 5.96 -10.94
CA ALA A 206 -0.43 7.32 -11.44
C ALA A 206 -1.12 8.29 -10.47
N GLY A 207 -0.50 9.45 -10.28
CA GLY A 207 -1.02 10.52 -9.41
C GLY A 207 -0.11 11.73 -9.38
N HIS A 208 -0.37 12.69 -8.48
CA HIS A 208 0.49 13.89 -8.38
C HIS A 208 0.89 14.24 -6.94
N VAL A 209 -0.01 14.54 -6.03
CA VAL A 209 0.32 14.94 -4.66
C VAL A 209 0.11 13.76 -3.72
N ASP A 210 1.20 13.36 -3.04
CA ASP A 210 1.16 12.30 -2.01
C ASP A 210 0.48 11.01 -2.50
N PHE A 211 0.68 10.68 -3.78
CA PHE A 211 -0.16 9.67 -4.41
C PHE A 211 0.15 8.22 -4.01
N ILE A 212 1.21 8.02 -3.22
CA ILE A 212 1.49 6.79 -2.46
C ILE A 212 1.74 7.21 -1.01
N PHE A 213 0.80 6.91 -0.11
CA PHE A 213 0.88 7.41 1.26
C PHE A 213 0.42 6.41 2.31
N GLY A 214 0.79 6.64 3.57
CA GLY A 214 0.41 5.80 4.71
C GLY A 214 1.58 5.17 5.47
N ALA A 215 1.26 4.26 6.39
CA ALA A 215 2.21 3.61 7.30
C ALA A 215 2.53 2.16 6.94
N GLY A 216 1.93 1.60 5.89
CA GLY A 216 2.12 0.22 5.47
C GLY A 216 3.57 -0.12 5.08
N ASN A 217 3.93 -1.39 5.20
CA ASN A 217 5.16 -1.94 4.64
C ASN A 217 4.90 -2.38 3.20
N MET A 218 5.34 -1.60 2.22
CA MET A 218 5.13 -1.88 0.80
C MET A 218 6.44 -2.11 0.07
N LEU A 219 6.53 -3.23 -0.64
CA LEU A 219 7.59 -3.50 -1.59
C LEU A 219 7.06 -3.37 -3.02
N PHE A 220 7.58 -2.40 -3.76
CA PHE A 220 7.35 -2.21 -5.19
C PHE A 220 8.51 -2.80 -5.96
N GLU A 221 8.22 -3.66 -6.93
CA GLU A 221 9.24 -4.28 -7.79
C GLU A 221 8.81 -4.17 -9.25
N TYR A 222 9.71 -3.68 -10.12
CA TYR A 222 9.45 -3.48 -11.56
C TYR A 222 8.16 -2.68 -11.86
N THR A 223 7.88 -1.69 -11.02
CA THR A 223 6.64 -0.90 -11.08
C THR A 223 6.91 0.50 -11.64
N ASP A 224 6.02 0.96 -12.51
CA ASP A 224 6.02 2.31 -13.06
C ASP A 224 5.22 3.24 -12.13
N VAL A 225 5.87 4.28 -11.64
CA VAL A 225 5.28 5.31 -10.79
C VAL A 225 5.22 6.59 -11.59
N ILE A 226 4.00 7.03 -11.94
CA ILE A 226 3.75 8.01 -12.99
C ILE A 226 3.21 9.31 -12.39
N SER A 227 4.00 10.37 -12.48
CA SER A 227 3.56 11.71 -12.07
C SER A 227 2.63 12.33 -13.11
N ARG A 228 1.49 12.85 -12.68
CA ARG A 228 0.45 13.47 -13.51
C ARG A 228 0.53 15.00 -13.41
N PRO A 229 0.18 15.74 -14.49
CA PRO A 229 0.29 17.19 -14.52
C PRO A 229 -0.76 17.90 -13.66
N ARG A 230 -0.45 19.16 -13.31
CA ARG A 230 -1.37 20.13 -12.69
C ARG A 230 -1.51 21.36 -13.58
N ALA A 231 -2.69 21.98 -13.52
CA ALA A 231 -3.02 23.11 -14.40
C ALA A 231 -2.27 24.40 -14.06
N HIS A 232 -1.91 24.60 -12.78
CA HIS A 232 -1.30 25.85 -12.34
C HIS A 232 0.20 25.71 -12.05
N PRO A 233 1.04 26.66 -12.49
CA PRO A 233 2.46 26.67 -12.19
C PRO A 233 2.72 26.74 -10.67
N MET A 234 3.67 25.94 -10.19
CA MET A 234 4.16 25.94 -8.83
C MET A 234 5.56 25.32 -8.77
N THR A 235 6.30 25.61 -7.69
CA THR A 235 7.67 25.09 -7.51
C THR A 235 7.68 23.58 -7.52
N PHE A 236 6.78 22.94 -6.75
CA PHE A 236 6.57 21.51 -6.79
C PHE A 236 5.14 21.20 -7.21
N THR A 237 4.99 20.45 -8.29
CA THR A 237 3.70 20.07 -8.87
C THR A 237 3.10 18.82 -8.22
N GLY A 238 3.91 18.07 -7.47
CA GLY A 238 3.48 16.85 -6.80
C GLY A 238 4.53 16.35 -5.80
N TYR A 239 4.25 15.22 -5.18
CA TYR A 239 5.14 14.45 -4.32
C TYR A 239 4.83 12.98 -4.53
N VAL A 240 5.84 12.15 -4.81
CA VAL A 240 5.62 10.73 -5.10
C VAL A 240 5.09 10.02 -3.86
N THR A 241 5.75 10.20 -2.71
CA THR A 241 5.39 9.51 -1.47
C THR A 241 5.12 10.46 -0.30
N ALA A 242 4.20 10.05 0.59
CA ALA A 242 3.99 10.66 1.89
C ALA A 242 3.89 9.57 2.98
N PRO A 243 5.00 8.90 3.32
CA PRO A 243 4.99 7.84 4.30
C PRO A 243 4.80 8.38 5.73
N SER A 244 4.08 7.60 6.53
CA SER A 244 3.89 7.81 7.97
C SER A 244 4.29 6.58 8.80
N THR A 245 5.26 5.84 8.31
CA THR A 245 5.81 4.63 8.93
C THR A 245 6.16 4.88 10.40
N LEU A 246 5.67 4.05 11.31
CA LEU A 246 6.00 4.19 12.73
C LEU A 246 7.48 3.89 12.98
N ILE A 247 8.06 4.52 13.98
CA ILE A 247 9.50 4.45 14.24
C ILE A 247 9.99 3.03 14.55
N GLU A 248 9.16 2.22 15.21
CA GLU A 248 9.43 0.83 15.54
C GLU A 248 9.31 -0.12 14.34
N GLN A 249 8.72 0.33 13.23
CA GLN A 249 8.58 -0.45 12.02
C GLN A 249 9.83 -0.32 11.16
N GLU A 250 10.51 -1.44 10.88
CA GLU A 250 11.79 -1.45 10.17
C GLU A 250 11.65 -1.02 8.71
N TYR A 251 10.59 -1.44 8.00
CA TYR A 251 10.35 -1.13 6.58
C TYR A 251 9.09 -0.27 6.41
N GLY A 252 9.15 0.63 5.44
CA GLY A 252 8.04 1.42 4.93
C GLY A 252 7.85 1.16 3.44
N PHE A 253 7.93 2.20 2.61
CA PHE A 253 7.86 2.06 1.16
C PHE A 253 9.25 1.78 0.59
N THR A 254 9.41 0.63 -0.06
CA THR A 254 10.66 0.21 -0.70
C THR A 254 10.41 -0.01 -2.20
N PHE A 255 11.13 0.71 -3.05
CA PHE A 255 11.07 0.63 -4.50
C PHE A 255 12.33 -0.06 -5.01
N LEU A 256 12.18 -1.26 -5.61
CA LEU A 256 13.27 -2.03 -6.22
C LEU A 256 13.11 -2.09 -7.73
N ASN A 257 14.13 -1.64 -8.48
CA ASN A 257 14.15 -1.71 -9.94
C ASN A 257 12.91 -1.07 -10.59
N CYS A 258 12.37 -0.01 -9.97
CA CYS A 258 11.20 0.72 -10.43
C CYS A 258 11.58 1.84 -11.41
N ARG A 259 10.56 2.48 -12.01
CA ARG A 259 10.74 3.65 -12.85
C ARG A 259 9.83 4.78 -12.40
N LEU A 260 10.40 5.95 -12.14
CA LEU A 260 9.65 7.18 -11.89
C LEU A 260 9.51 7.91 -13.23
N LEU A 261 8.31 7.89 -13.77
CA LEU A 261 7.95 8.42 -15.08
C LEU A 261 6.97 9.60 -14.92
N ARG A 262 6.67 10.28 -16.02
CA ARG A 262 5.70 11.38 -16.02
C ARG A 262 4.80 11.37 -17.25
N GLU A 263 3.59 11.88 -17.07
CA GLU A 263 2.75 12.28 -18.20
C GLU A 263 3.23 13.61 -18.80
N ILE A 264 2.82 13.86 -20.05
CA ILE A 264 3.09 15.14 -20.72
C ILE A 264 2.52 16.30 -19.91
N GLY A 265 3.31 17.36 -19.73
CA GLY A 265 2.91 18.55 -18.95
C GLY A 265 3.47 18.61 -17.54
N VAL A 266 4.10 17.56 -17.02
CA VAL A 266 4.84 17.63 -15.74
C VAL A 266 6.22 18.23 -16.00
N PRO A 267 6.56 19.39 -15.39
CA PRO A 267 7.83 20.08 -15.63
C PRO A 267 9.04 19.31 -15.09
N ASP A 268 10.21 19.58 -15.64
CA ASP A 268 11.48 19.14 -15.07
C ASP A 268 11.66 19.69 -13.64
N ASN A 269 12.36 18.94 -12.78
CA ASN A 269 12.75 19.33 -11.43
C ASN A 269 11.57 19.82 -10.55
N SER A 270 10.38 19.22 -10.70
CA SER A 270 9.15 19.70 -10.07
C SER A 270 8.48 18.71 -9.12
N VAL A 271 8.97 17.46 -9.02
CA VAL A 271 8.33 16.42 -8.19
C VAL A 271 9.37 15.82 -7.23
N PRO A 272 9.36 16.20 -5.93
CA PRO A 272 10.12 15.49 -4.92
C PRO A 272 9.72 14.01 -4.78
N LEU A 273 10.67 13.15 -4.41
CA LEU A 273 10.48 11.72 -4.11
C LEU A 273 9.51 11.50 -2.97
N GLY A 274 9.41 12.46 -2.06
CA GLY A 274 8.44 12.40 -0.97
C GLY A 274 8.62 13.48 0.07
N ARG A 275 7.72 13.41 1.06
CA ARG A 275 7.72 14.31 2.23
C ARG A 275 7.21 13.58 3.48
N PRO A 276 7.69 13.94 4.71
CA PRO A 276 7.32 13.24 5.94
C PRO A 276 5.90 13.58 6.35
N TRP A 277 5.01 12.59 6.30
CA TRP A 277 3.65 12.76 6.79
C TRP A 277 3.55 12.30 8.26
N HIS A 278 3.23 13.24 9.13
CA HIS A 278 2.90 12.99 10.51
C HIS A 278 1.38 13.14 10.67
N PRO A 279 0.58 12.07 10.58
CA PRO A 279 -0.87 12.17 10.66
C PRO A 279 -1.30 12.80 11.99
N THR A 280 -2.26 13.72 11.92
CA THR A 280 -2.86 14.29 13.13
C THR A 280 -3.64 13.21 13.86
N THR A 281 -3.13 12.79 15.01
CA THR A 281 -3.62 11.69 15.84
C THR A 281 -4.18 12.23 17.15
N THR A 282 -5.24 11.62 17.64
CA THR A 282 -5.79 11.91 18.97
C THR A 282 -5.10 11.01 19.98
N PHE A 283 -4.43 11.63 20.94
CA PHE A 283 -3.80 11.00 22.11
C PHE A 283 -4.56 11.39 23.37
N ASP A 284 -4.28 10.75 24.49
CA ASP A 284 -4.91 11.06 25.79
C ASP A 284 -4.69 12.52 26.22
N ASP A 285 -3.59 13.13 25.77
CA ASP A 285 -3.15 14.47 26.11
C ASP A 285 -3.38 15.53 25.02
N GLY A 286 -4.10 15.20 23.96
CA GLY A 286 -4.44 16.16 22.89
C GLY A 286 -4.44 15.58 21.48
N ARG A 287 -4.68 16.46 20.52
CA ARG A 287 -4.72 16.08 19.09
C ARG A 287 -3.65 16.85 18.32
N TYR A 288 -2.62 16.13 17.88
CA TYR A 288 -1.45 16.70 17.19
C TYR A 288 -0.82 15.69 16.23
N ALA A 289 0.15 16.16 15.44
CA ALA A 289 0.92 15.34 14.51
C ALA A 289 1.66 14.23 15.26
N ASN A 290 1.48 12.96 14.84
CA ASN A 290 2.05 11.80 15.51
C ASN A 290 3.59 11.88 15.51
N PRO A 291 4.24 12.01 16.67
CA PRO A 291 5.70 12.13 16.75
C PRO A 291 6.43 10.82 16.41
N ASN A 292 5.74 9.68 16.50
CA ASN A 292 6.31 8.37 16.21
C ASN A 292 6.17 7.98 14.72
N ALA A 293 5.46 8.78 13.92
CA ALA A 293 5.32 8.56 12.49
C ALA A 293 6.56 9.09 11.75
N ILE A 294 7.69 8.40 11.87
CA ILE A 294 8.95 8.73 11.19
C ILE A 294 9.00 8.01 9.85
N GLY A 295 8.33 8.61 8.86
CA GLY A 295 8.09 8.01 7.56
C GLY A 295 9.33 7.45 6.88
N LYS A 296 9.26 6.23 6.31
CA LYS A 296 10.37 5.59 5.60
C LYS A 296 10.00 5.35 4.14
N SER A 297 10.83 5.86 3.24
CA SER A 297 10.74 5.62 1.79
C SER A 297 12.14 5.43 1.21
N THR A 298 12.34 4.36 0.46
CA THR A 298 13.65 3.93 -0.04
C THR A 298 13.56 3.57 -1.52
N PHE A 299 14.43 4.16 -2.36
CA PHE A 299 14.50 3.87 -3.79
C PHE A 299 15.83 3.20 -4.11
N ILE A 300 15.77 1.98 -4.69
CA ILE A 300 16.94 1.16 -5.02
C ILE A 300 16.91 0.80 -6.50
N ASN A 301 18.01 1.08 -7.22
CA ASN A 301 18.16 0.81 -8.65
C ASN A 301 16.97 1.36 -9.47
N THR A 302 16.47 2.54 -9.09
CA THR A 302 15.28 3.14 -9.68
C THR A 302 15.64 4.13 -10.78
N PHE A 303 15.02 3.99 -11.96
CA PHE A 303 15.09 5.00 -13.01
C PHE A 303 14.28 6.23 -12.62
N MET A 304 14.86 7.41 -12.73
CA MET A 304 14.23 8.69 -12.42
C MET A 304 14.28 9.61 -13.63
N ASP A 305 13.11 9.92 -14.22
CA ASP A 305 13.00 10.87 -15.31
C ASP A 305 13.19 12.31 -14.80
N GLY A 306 13.48 13.26 -15.70
CA GLY A 306 13.90 14.62 -15.41
C GLY A 306 12.95 15.47 -14.57
N HIS A 307 11.70 15.04 -14.37
CA HIS A 307 10.75 15.72 -13.49
C HIS A 307 11.08 15.58 -12.00
N ILE A 308 11.86 14.57 -11.61
CA ILE A 308 12.23 14.38 -10.20
C ILE A 308 13.12 15.54 -9.74
N ALA A 309 12.71 16.15 -8.63
CA ALA A 309 13.35 17.34 -8.08
C ALA A 309 14.79 17.03 -7.62
N GLN A 310 15.71 17.94 -7.97
CA GLN A 310 17.12 17.82 -7.61
C GLN A 310 17.34 17.69 -6.10
N VAL A 311 16.54 18.42 -5.29
CA VAL A 311 16.59 18.32 -3.82
C VAL A 311 16.15 16.93 -3.31
N GLY A 312 15.52 16.12 -4.13
CA GLY A 312 15.03 14.77 -3.78
C GLY A 312 13.81 14.78 -2.88
N TRP A 313 13.88 15.39 -1.72
CA TRP A 313 12.86 15.32 -0.68
C TRP A 313 12.36 16.70 -0.25
N SER A 314 11.13 16.78 0.24
CA SER A 314 10.52 18.03 0.70
C SER A 314 10.04 17.92 2.13
N SER A 315 9.82 19.08 2.76
CA SER A 315 9.21 19.16 4.09
C SER A 315 7.68 19.11 4.02
N MET A 316 7.04 18.75 5.14
CA MET A 316 5.59 18.79 5.30
C MET A 316 5.18 19.54 6.55
N GLY A 317 4.07 20.26 6.50
CA GLY A 317 3.51 20.97 7.65
C GLY A 317 2.60 20.08 8.47
N GLY A 318 2.56 20.30 9.79
CA GLY A 318 1.61 19.65 10.70
C GLY A 318 1.33 20.52 11.92
N THR A 319 0.57 20.01 12.86
CA THR A 319 0.23 20.70 14.12
C THR A 319 1.05 20.11 15.26
N ALA A 320 1.85 20.91 15.95
CA ALA A 320 2.58 20.51 17.13
C ALA A 320 1.64 20.29 18.34
N LYS A 321 2.14 19.66 19.41
CA LYS A 321 1.36 19.37 20.62
C LYS A 321 0.79 20.63 21.28
N ASP A 322 1.49 21.74 21.21
CA ASP A 322 1.06 23.04 21.72
C ASP A 322 0.06 23.78 20.80
N GLY A 323 -0.38 23.12 19.72
CA GLY A 323 -1.28 23.70 18.73
C GLY A 323 -0.60 24.59 17.67
N SER A 324 0.69 24.87 17.80
CA SER A 324 1.43 25.67 16.81
C SER A 324 1.66 24.89 15.50
N ARG A 325 1.95 25.63 14.42
CA ARG A 325 2.37 24.98 13.15
C ARG A 325 3.83 24.54 13.27
N LYS A 326 4.05 23.24 13.01
CA LYS A 326 5.38 22.65 12.89
C LYS A 326 5.65 22.26 11.44
N ARG A 327 6.90 22.45 11.00
CA ARG A 327 7.40 21.94 9.73
C ARG A 327 8.28 20.73 10.02
N PHE A 328 7.90 19.56 9.49
CA PHE A 328 8.69 18.35 9.55
C PHE A 328 9.65 18.31 8.37
N MET A 329 10.92 18.05 8.67
CA MET A 329 12.02 18.11 7.71
C MET A 329 12.40 16.70 7.24
N PRO A 330 12.73 16.50 5.95
CA PRO A 330 12.99 15.18 5.39
C PRO A 330 14.24 14.49 5.98
N LEU A 331 15.23 15.25 6.42
CA LEU A 331 16.49 14.69 6.93
C LEU A 331 16.48 14.38 8.43
N THR A 332 15.55 14.96 9.19
CA THR A 332 15.49 14.81 10.66
C THR A 332 14.23 14.17 11.17
N ASP A 333 13.13 14.31 10.42
CA ASP A 333 11.82 13.79 10.82
C ASP A 333 11.34 12.64 9.90
N ALA A 334 12.26 12.04 9.12
CA ALA A 334 11.99 10.90 8.26
C ALA A 334 13.22 10.00 8.10
N ARG A 335 13.03 8.81 7.51
CA ARG A 335 14.06 7.80 7.19
C ARG A 335 14.08 7.59 5.67
N PHE A 336 14.39 8.65 4.92
CA PHE A 336 14.44 8.63 3.47
C PHE A 336 15.82 8.22 2.97
N SER A 337 15.89 7.42 1.91
CA SER A 337 17.15 6.96 1.37
C SER A 337 17.06 6.49 -0.09
N GLU A 338 18.21 6.43 -0.74
CA GLU A 338 18.36 5.96 -2.11
C GLU A 338 19.61 5.08 -2.23
N PHE A 339 19.63 4.23 -3.27
CA PHE A 339 20.83 3.50 -3.70
C PHE A 339 20.75 3.19 -5.19
N GLY A 340 21.81 3.52 -5.95
CA GLY A 340 21.94 3.15 -7.34
C GLY A 340 20.85 3.70 -8.27
N SER A 341 20.16 4.78 -7.89
CA SER A 341 19.22 5.48 -8.74
C SER A 341 19.93 6.04 -9.98
N TYR A 342 19.28 6.03 -11.14
CA TYR A 342 19.84 6.48 -12.40
C TYR A 342 18.81 7.22 -13.26
N GLY A 343 19.27 7.89 -14.33
CA GLY A 343 18.44 8.69 -15.21
C GLY A 343 18.59 10.21 -14.95
N PRO A 344 17.92 11.05 -15.72
CA PRO A 344 18.10 12.50 -15.67
C PRO A 344 17.65 13.16 -14.37
N GLY A 345 16.74 12.53 -13.60
CA GLY A 345 16.29 12.99 -12.29
C GLY A 345 17.05 12.40 -11.10
N ALA A 346 18.02 11.51 -11.37
CA ALA A 346 18.88 10.95 -10.31
C ALA A 346 20.05 11.89 -10.03
N HIS A 347 20.01 12.57 -8.89
CA HIS A 347 21.05 13.48 -8.46
C HIS A 347 21.71 12.97 -7.18
N SER A 348 23.01 13.25 -7.01
CA SER A 348 23.75 12.98 -5.78
C SER A 348 24.09 14.29 -5.09
N ASN A 349 23.57 14.49 -3.91
CA ASN A 349 23.83 15.66 -3.06
C ASN A 349 23.53 15.33 -1.58
N THR A 350 23.83 16.25 -0.68
CA THR A 350 23.67 16.06 0.77
C THR A 350 22.22 15.95 1.24
N ASP A 351 21.27 16.44 0.43
CA ASP A 351 19.83 16.38 0.75
C ASP A 351 19.19 15.06 0.31
N ARG A 352 19.96 14.16 -0.33
CA ARG A 352 19.52 12.85 -0.81
C ARG A 352 20.35 11.73 -0.15
N PRO A 353 19.99 11.29 1.07
CA PRO A 353 20.71 10.27 1.81
C PRO A 353 20.84 8.96 1.01
N GLN A 354 22.06 8.40 1.01
CA GLN A 354 22.35 7.15 0.30
C GLN A 354 22.55 6.00 1.28
N ILE A 355 22.00 4.83 0.93
CA ILE A 355 22.25 3.57 1.65
C ILE A 355 23.70 3.18 1.41
N SER A 356 24.41 2.73 2.46
CA SER A 356 25.75 2.19 2.30
C SER A 356 25.75 0.82 1.62
N MET A 357 26.84 0.45 0.96
CA MET A 357 27.03 -0.90 0.41
C MET A 357 26.91 -2.00 1.49
N ALA A 358 27.27 -1.71 2.73
CA ALA A 358 27.17 -2.63 3.86
C ALA A 358 25.71 -2.88 4.28
N ASP A 359 24.83 -1.87 4.13
CA ASP A 359 23.42 -1.96 4.53
C ASP A 359 22.52 -2.47 3.39
N LEU A 360 23.00 -2.48 2.14
CA LEU A 360 22.22 -2.92 0.98
C LEU A 360 21.61 -4.33 1.14
N PRO A 361 22.30 -5.33 1.74
CA PRO A 361 21.72 -6.66 2.00
C PRO A 361 20.50 -6.69 2.92
N LEU A 362 20.21 -5.60 3.64
CA LEU A 362 18.99 -5.47 4.44
C LEU A 362 17.73 -5.21 3.57
N TYR A 363 17.90 -4.82 2.30
CA TYR A 363 16.83 -4.44 1.40
C TYR A 363 16.55 -5.51 0.34
N THR A 364 16.74 -6.79 0.65
CA THR A 364 16.24 -7.87 -0.22
C THR A 364 14.72 -8.01 -0.10
N LYS A 365 14.09 -8.67 -1.07
CA LYS A 365 12.65 -8.94 -1.06
C LYS A 365 12.21 -9.66 0.21
N GLU A 366 12.96 -10.69 0.61
CA GLU A 366 12.70 -11.49 1.80
C GLU A 366 12.71 -10.62 3.05
N LYS A 367 13.73 -9.77 3.20
CA LYS A 367 13.85 -8.86 4.34
C LYS A 367 12.75 -7.80 4.33
N ALA A 368 12.54 -7.12 3.20
CA ALA A 368 11.55 -6.07 3.08
C ALA A 368 10.12 -6.59 3.35
N LEU A 369 9.83 -7.85 3.02
CA LEU A 369 8.54 -8.48 3.28
C LEU A 369 8.52 -9.31 4.58
N ASN A 370 9.56 -9.22 5.40
CA ASN A 370 9.66 -9.95 6.67
C ASN A 370 9.36 -11.45 6.50
N ASP A 371 10.13 -12.09 5.60
CA ASP A 371 10.08 -13.50 5.21
C ASP A 371 8.73 -13.99 4.65
N TRP A 372 7.79 -13.09 4.36
CA TRP A 372 6.58 -13.47 3.63
C TRP A 372 6.88 -13.68 2.14
N THR A 373 6.46 -14.84 1.61
CA THR A 373 6.57 -15.17 0.19
C THR A 373 5.23 -14.91 -0.52
N PRO A 374 5.11 -13.82 -1.33
CA PRO A 374 3.88 -13.51 -2.04
C PRO A 374 3.53 -14.53 -3.12
N THR A 375 2.25 -14.88 -3.25
CA THR A 375 1.75 -15.65 -4.38
C THR A 375 1.72 -14.77 -5.63
N THR A 376 2.36 -15.22 -6.71
CA THR A 376 2.35 -14.52 -8.00
C THR A 376 1.67 -15.37 -9.06
N LEU A 377 1.11 -14.71 -10.06
CA LEU A 377 0.44 -15.33 -11.20
C LEU A 377 1.25 -15.09 -12.49
N SER A 378 1.85 -16.14 -13.07
CA SER A 378 2.58 -15.99 -14.32
C SER A 378 1.64 -15.61 -15.48
N ARG A 379 2.16 -14.95 -16.53
CA ARG A 379 1.35 -14.60 -17.73
C ARG A 379 0.81 -15.86 -18.43
N GLN A 380 1.53 -16.97 -18.38
CA GLN A 380 1.05 -18.25 -18.92
C GLN A 380 -0.09 -18.82 -18.07
N ALA A 381 0.08 -18.88 -16.75
CA ALA A 381 -0.97 -19.34 -15.84
C ALA A 381 -2.22 -18.45 -15.92
N HIS A 382 -2.06 -17.12 -16.02
CA HIS A 382 -3.18 -16.22 -16.25
C HIS A 382 -3.97 -16.57 -17.52
N ARG A 383 -3.27 -16.74 -18.66
CA ARG A 383 -3.95 -17.11 -19.92
C ARG A 383 -4.70 -18.43 -19.84
N LEU A 384 -4.13 -19.43 -19.17
CA LEU A 384 -4.79 -20.72 -19.00
C LEU A 384 -6.00 -20.65 -18.04
N LEU A 385 -5.91 -19.80 -17.04
CA LEU A 385 -6.93 -19.61 -16.03
C LEU A 385 -8.21 -18.95 -16.58
N ILE A 386 -8.07 -18.03 -17.52
CA ILE A 386 -9.19 -17.23 -18.05
C ILE A 386 -9.84 -17.80 -19.32
N GLN A 387 -9.27 -18.87 -19.91
CA GLN A 387 -9.88 -19.65 -21.01
C GLN A 387 -11.07 -20.50 -20.49
#